data_68c3c479cf36c37c193a561d464e74eb
#
_entry.id   68c3c479cf36c37c193a561d464e74eb
#
_cell.length_a   1.000
_cell.length_b   1.000
_cell.length_c   1.000
_cell.angle_alpha   90.00
_cell.angle_beta   90.00
_cell.angle_gamma   90.00
#
_symmetry.space_group_name_H-M   'P 1'
#
loop_
_entity.id
_entity.type
_entity.pdbx_description
1 polymer ?
#
loop_
_entity_poly.entity_id
_entity_poly.type
_entity_poly.pdbx_seq_one_letter_code
_entity_poly.pdbx_strand_id
1 'polypeptide(L)'
;MKVIRSIGVICVACVLGASLAHAQNSPPKPQISDATKAKAAETNANPDALVLQDFTKRVEAYMAIHKAAAKDSLPIKETKNPGDIKAAQLALAAKIRAARANARAGDILTPEIRNKFRRLVYPELKGKAGRETRENLTEDVKEKDEGQPKKVTYKVNAPYPEGNALPTTPPNILAALPPLPEELEYRIVEKNLILRDVQANIIVDFIPNAIQ
;
A
#
# COMPACT_ATOMS: atom_id res chain seq x y z
N MET A 1 -11.24 73.31 -20.54
CA MET A 1 -10.95 73.35 -22.00
C MET A 1 -10.91 71.93 -22.56
N LYS A 2 -11.76 71.76 -23.60
CA LYS A 2 -11.73 70.68 -24.61
C LYS A 2 -11.95 69.24 -24.10
N VAL A 3 -13.09 68.60 -24.25
CA VAL A 3 -13.88 68.28 -25.42
C VAL A 3 -13.52 66.89 -26.01
N ILE A 4 -14.51 65.98 -25.92
CA ILE A 4 -15.13 65.16 -27.03
C ILE A 4 -14.35 63.82 -27.25
N ARG A 5 -14.93 62.63 -27.45
CA ARG A 5 -16.17 62.08 -28.04
C ARG A 5 -16.25 60.58 -27.63
N SER A 6 -17.29 60.17 -27.14
CA SER A 6 -18.34 59.28 -27.66
C SER A 6 -18.03 58.47 -28.92
N ILE A 7 -18.11 57.14 -28.82
CA ILE A 7 -18.73 56.26 -29.81
C ILE A 7 -19.08 54.95 -29.07
N GLY A 8 -20.36 54.63 -29.10
CA GLY A 8 -20.91 53.38 -28.63
C GLY A 8 -20.83 52.28 -29.67
N VAL A 9 -20.80 51.04 -29.25
CA VAL A 9 -21.13 49.87 -30.08
C VAL A 9 -21.82 48.85 -29.20
N ILE A 10 -23.08 48.73 -29.36
CA ILE A 10 -24.01 47.61 -29.52
C ILE A 10 -23.63 46.30 -28.82
N CYS A 11 -24.52 45.95 -27.85
CA CYS A 11 -24.73 44.64 -27.28
C CYS A 11 -25.08 43.60 -28.36
N VAL A 12 -24.38 42.46 -28.30
CA VAL A 12 -24.92 41.20 -28.77
C VAL A 12 -24.95 40.26 -27.58
N ALA A 13 -26.13 39.98 -27.07
CA ALA A 13 -26.37 38.96 -26.06
C ALA A 13 -26.25 37.59 -26.72
N CYS A 14 -25.16 36.89 -26.46
CA CYS A 14 -25.08 35.44 -26.66
C CYS A 14 -25.47 34.74 -25.37
N VAL A 15 -26.68 34.21 -25.35
CA VAL A 15 -27.15 33.25 -24.38
C VAL A 15 -26.41 31.93 -24.66
N LEU A 16 -25.35 31.67 -23.92
CA LEU A 16 -24.69 30.35 -23.91
C LEU A 16 -25.35 29.51 -22.81
N GLY A 17 -26.16 28.57 -23.26
CA GLY A 17 -26.73 27.53 -22.42
C GLY A 17 -25.62 26.72 -21.75
N ALA A 18 -25.54 26.82 -20.45
CA ALA A 18 -24.70 25.96 -19.63
C ALA A 18 -25.31 24.56 -19.62
N SER A 19 -24.82 23.68 -20.48
CA SER A 19 -25.02 22.23 -20.34
C SER A 19 -24.23 21.76 -19.12
N LEU A 20 -24.93 21.47 -18.03
CA LEU A 20 -24.38 20.72 -16.88
C LEU A 20 -24.03 19.31 -17.36
N ALA A 21 -22.80 19.14 -17.82
CA ALA A 21 -22.21 17.82 -17.98
C ALA A 21 -22.05 17.20 -16.58
N HIS A 22 -22.92 16.27 -16.23
CA HIS A 22 -22.70 15.36 -15.11
C HIS A 22 -21.44 14.57 -15.44
N ALA A 23 -20.31 14.97 -14.86
CA ALA A 23 -19.12 14.15 -14.85
C ALA A 23 -19.42 12.91 -14.02
N GLN A 24 -19.68 11.79 -14.69
CA GLN A 24 -19.74 10.49 -14.06
C GLN A 24 -18.35 10.21 -13.49
N ASN A 25 -18.22 10.34 -12.19
CA ASN A 25 -17.01 10.07 -11.43
C ASN A 25 -16.85 8.54 -11.27
N SER A 26 -16.64 7.85 -12.39
CA SER A 26 -16.25 6.46 -12.38
C SER A 26 -14.79 6.40 -11.89
N PRO A 27 -14.47 5.56 -10.90
CA PRO A 27 -13.09 5.42 -10.46
C PRO A 27 -12.22 5.02 -11.66
N PRO A 28 -11.01 5.58 -11.81
CA PRO A 28 -10.15 5.29 -12.94
C PRO A 28 -9.85 3.79 -12.96
N LYS A 29 -10.10 3.14 -14.11
CA LYS A 29 -9.71 1.74 -14.31
C LYS A 29 -8.20 1.64 -14.04
N PRO A 30 -7.76 0.69 -13.21
CA PRO A 30 -6.34 0.47 -12.98
C PRO A 30 -5.65 0.17 -14.32
N GLN A 31 -4.74 1.05 -14.73
CA GLN A 31 -4.01 0.91 -15.98
C GLN A 31 -2.62 0.35 -15.69
N ILE A 32 -2.20 -0.64 -16.49
CA ILE A 32 -0.81 -1.09 -16.56
C ILE A 32 -0.04 -0.01 -17.32
N SER A 33 1.14 0.37 -16.83
CA SER A 33 1.96 1.39 -17.49
C SER A 33 2.33 0.99 -18.92
N ASP A 34 2.50 1.98 -19.77
CA ASP A 34 2.84 1.73 -21.18
C ASP A 34 4.22 1.06 -21.29
N ALA A 35 5.14 1.35 -20.37
CA ALA A 35 6.43 0.66 -20.29
C ALA A 35 6.29 -0.84 -20.03
N THR A 36 5.38 -1.25 -19.14
CA THR A 36 5.11 -2.68 -18.86
C THR A 36 4.45 -3.35 -20.05
N LYS A 37 3.53 -2.66 -20.75
CA LYS A 37 2.90 -3.16 -21.97
C LYS A 37 3.89 -3.32 -23.10
N ALA A 38 4.78 -2.33 -23.32
CA ALA A 38 5.82 -2.37 -24.33
C ALA A 38 6.78 -3.56 -24.10
N LYS A 39 7.26 -3.75 -22.87
CA LYS A 39 8.12 -4.88 -22.52
C LYS A 39 7.42 -6.23 -22.70
N ALA A 40 6.13 -6.34 -22.41
CA ALA A 40 5.34 -7.55 -22.66
C ALA A 40 5.19 -7.84 -24.15
N ALA A 41 5.01 -6.82 -24.99
CA ALA A 41 4.92 -6.97 -26.45
C ALA A 41 6.25 -7.47 -27.05
N GLU A 42 7.39 -6.97 -26.57
CA GLU A 42 8.72 -7.42 -27.01
C GLU A 42 9.01 -8.89 -26.62
N THR A 43 8.54 -9.33 -25.47
CA THR A 43 8.83 -10.67 -24.93
C THR A 43 7.69 -11.68 -25.16
N ASN A 44 6.57 -11.26 -25.74
CA ASN A 44 5.33 -12.03 -25.83
C ASN A 44 4.83 -12.53 -24.45
N ALA A 45 5.21 -11.83 -23.36
CA ALA A 45 4.92 -12.18 -21.98
C ALA A 45 3.62 -11.52 -21.52
N ASN A 46 2.90 -12.18 -20.62
CA ASN A 46 1.73 -11.59 -19.97
C ASN A 46 2.15 -10.39 -19.11
N PRO A 47 1.64 -9.17 -19.37
CA PRO A 47 1.98 -7.96 -18.59
C PRO A 47 1.77 -8.13 -17.08
N ASP A 48 0.73 -8.84 -16.67
CA ASP A 48 0.45 -9.15 -15.27
C ASP A 48 1.51 -10.04 -14.63
N ALA A 49 2.04 -11.01 -15.39
CA ALA A 49 3.13 -11.87 -14.93
C ALA A 49 4.43 -11.08 -14.73
N LEU A 50 4.72 -10.11 -15.60
CA LEU A 50 5.89 -9.24 -15.45
C LEU A 50 5.80 -8.36 -14.21
N VAL A 51 4.60 -7.84 -13.89
CA VAL A 51 4.38 -7.05 -12.66
C VAL A 51 4.61 -7.90 -11.40
N LEU A 52 4.11 -9.14 -11.40
CA LEU A 52 4.32 -10.05 -10.26
C LEU A 52 5.79 -10.49 -10.14
N GLN A 53 6.47 -10.69 -11.27
CA GLN A 53 7.92 -10.97 -11.27
C GLN A 53 8.72 -9.79 -10.73
N ASP A 54 8.36 -8.54 -11.07
CA ASP A 54 9.01 -7.35 -10.52
C ASP A 54 8.80 -7.27 -9.01
N PHE A 55 7.58 -7.55 -8.53
CA PHE A 55 7.32 -7.64 -7.10
C PHE A 55 8.24 -8.67 -6.41
N THR A 56 8.32 -9.89 -6.95
CA THR A 56 9.19 -10.95 -6.39
C THR A 56 10.64 -10.49 -6.30
N LYS A 57 11.18 -9.90 -7.35
CA LYS A 57 12.56 -9.36 -7.36
C LYS A 57 12.79 -8.29 -6.31
N ARG A 58 11.81 -7.43 -6.06
CA ARG A 58 11.89 -6.37 -5.02
C ARG A 58 11.85 -6.95 -3.62
N VAL A 59 11.02 -7.97 -3.41
CA VAL A 59 10.98 -8.73 -2.15
C VAL A 59 12.31 -9.44 -1.93
N GLU A 60 12.88 -10.11 -2.93
CA GLU A 60 14.19 -10.76 -2.86
C GLU A 60 15.31 -9.76 -2.50
N ALA A 61 15.30 -8.59 -3.13
CA ALA A 61 16.26 -7.52 -2.82
C ALA A 61 16.14 -7.04 -1.37
N TYR A 62 14.89 -6.89 -0.86
CA TYR A 62 14.66 -6.61 0.55
C TYR A 62 15.19 -7.73 1.45
N MET A 63 14.91 -8.98 1.11
CA MET A 63 15.36 -10.14 1.89
C MET A 63 16.88 -10.28 1.94
N ALA A 64 17.58 -9.85 0.90
CA ALA A 64 19.04 -9.78 0.92
C ALA A 64 19.54 -8.79 2.01
N ILE A 65 18.89 -7.62 2.12
CA ILE A 65 19.18 -6.62 3.16
C ILE A 65 18.84 -7.19 4.55
N HIS A 66 17.65 -7.78 4.70
CA HIS A 66 17.22 -8.41 5.95
C HIS A 66 18.23 -9.47 6.43
N LYS A 67 18.59 -10.41 5.57
CA LYS A 67 19.56 -11.48 5.88
C LYS A 67 20.93 -10.95 6.26
N ALA A 68 21.42 -9.92 5.56
CA ALA A 68 22.67 -9.27 5.91
C ALA A 68 22.58 -8.60 7.29
N ALA A 69 21.51 -7.89 7.58
CA ALA A 69 21.28 -7.26 8.88
C ALA A 69 21.14 -8.29 10.02
N ALA A 70 20.45 -9.40 9.77
CA ALA A 70 20.25 -10.47 10.75
C ALA A 70 21.52 -11.23 11.08
N LYS A 71 22.42 -11.46 10.10
CA LYS A 71 23.68 -12.17 10.29
C LYS A 71 24.55 -11.53 11.38
N ASP A 72 24.55 -10.21 11.43
CA ASP A 72 25.35 -9.43 12.40
C ASP A 72 24.54 -9.01 13.63
N SER A 73 23.29 -9.44 13.76
CA SER A 73 22.42 -9.13 14.90
C SER A 73 22.46 -10.25 15.93
N LEU A 74 22.08 -9.92 17.16
CA LEU A 74 21.82 -10.94 18.17
C LEU A 74 20.73 -11.88 17.62
N PRO A 75 20.96 -13.20 17.60
CA PRO A 75 19.93 -14.11 17.13
C PRO A 75 18.70 -13.97 18.02
N ILE A 76 17.51 -13.93 17.39
CA ILE A 76 16.25 -14.05 18.11
C ILE A 76 16.17 -15.51 18.56
N LYS A 77 16.80 -15.81 19.71
CA LYS A 77 16.76 -17.13 20.32
C LYS A 77 15.47 -17.26 21.11
N GLU A 78 14.99 -18.47 21.24
CA GLU A 78 13.99 -18.77 22.25
C GLU A 78 14.49 -18.30 23.61
N THR A 79 13.82 -17.32 24.17
CA THR A 79 14.08 -16.75 25.48
C THR A 79 12.78 -16.61 26.24
N LYS A 80 12.84 -16.79 27.55
CA LYS A 80 11.71 -16.53 28.44
C LYS A 80 11.60 -15.04 28.82
N ASN A 81 12.57 -14.23 28.40
CA ASN A 81 12.60 -12.81 28.70
C ASN A 81 12.10 -11.98 27.50
N PRO A 82 10.89 -11.40 27.56
CA PRO A 82 10.35 -10.55 26.50
C PRO A 82 11.24 -9.35 26.15
N GLY A 83 12.04 -8.86 27.12
CA GLY A 83 12.96 -7.75 26.91
C GLY A 83 14.06 -8.08 25.89
N ASP A 84 14.56 -9.32 25.90
CA ASP A 84 15.60 -9.75 24.96
C ASP A 84 15.06 -9.83 23.53
N ILE A 85 13.82 -10.29 23.38
CA ILE A 85 13.13 -10.34 22.08
C ILE A 85 12.99 -8.91 21.53
N LYS A 86 12.52 -7.98 22.35
CA LYS A 86 12.36 -6.58 21.96
C LYS A 86 13.70 -5.93 21.61
N ALA A 87 14.75 -6.19 22.38
CA ALA A 87 16.09 -5.68 22.09
C ALA A 87 16.62 -6.21 20.75
N ALA A 88 16.47 -7.50 20.47
CA ALA A 88 16.87 -8.10 19.21
C ALA A 88 16.08 -7.53 18.01
N GLN A 89 14.76 -7.35 18.15
CA GLN A 89 13.93 -6.70 17.14
C GLN A 89 14.41 -5.28 16.83
N LEU A 90 14.66 -4.47 17.86
CA LEU A 90 15.10 -3.08 17.69
C LEU A 90 16.49 -3.01 17.02
N ALA A 91 17.41 -3.92 17.40
CA ALA A 91 18.74 -3.99 16.79
C ALA A 91 18.65 -4.36 15.29
N LEU A 92 17.85 -5.37 14.94
CA LEU A 92 17.61 -5.75 13.55
C LEU A 92 16.97 -4.61 12.76
N ALA A 93 15.92 -4.01 13.31
CA ALA A 93 15.24 -2.86 12.70
C ALA A 93 16.17 -1.67 12.47
N ALA A 94 17.09 -1.40 13.40
CA ALA A 94 18.06 -0.31 13.24
C ALA A 94 19.01 -0.57 12.06
N LYS A 95 19.50 -1.79 11.90
CA LYS A 95 20.39 -2.16 10.78
C LYS A 95 19.68 -2.14 9.43
N ILE A 96 18.44 -2.67 9.36
CA ILE A 96 17.63 -2.60 8.14
C ILE A 96 17.37 -1.13 7.77
N ARG A 97 17.01 -0.28 8.72
CA ARG A 97 16.81 1.16 8.49
C ARG A 97 18.06 1.85 7.98
N ALA A 98 19.22 1.54 8.54
CA ALA A 98 20.50 2.08 8.09
C ALA A 98 20.80 1.67 6.63
N ALA A 99 20.60 0.41 6.28
CA ALA A 99 20.79 -0.10 4.92
C ALA A 99 19.75 0.46 3.92
N ARG A 100 18.59 0.89 4.41
CA ARG A 100 17.47 1.46 3.63
C ARG A 100 17.18 2.90 3.99
N ALA A 101 18.19 3.71 4.30
CA ALA A 101 18.01 5.09 4.76
C ALA A 101 17.18 5.97 3.82
N ASN A 102 17.25 5.70 2.51
CA ASN A 102 16.53 6.44 1.46
C ASN A 102 15.22 5.76 1.01
N ALA A 103 14.77 4.70 1.71
CA ALA A 103 13.57 3.97 1.32
C ALA A 103 12.31 4.85 1.38
N ARG A 104 11.47 4.71 0.37
CA ARG A 104 10.22 5.46 0.19
C ARG A 104 9.05 4.54 -0.06
N ALA A 105 7.85 5.05 0.19
CA ALA A 105 6.62 4.34 -0.14
C ALA A 105 6.52 4.12 -1.66
N GLY A 106 6.39 2.86 -2.07
CA GLY A 106 6.37 2.44 -3.47
C GLY A 106 7.67 1.87 -3.99
N ASP A 107 8.72 1.76 -3.16
CA ASP A 107 9.96 1.12 -3.58
C ASP A 107 9.79 -0.39 -3.84
N ILE A 108 8.92 -1.04 -3.08
CA ILE A 108 8.55 -2.45 -3.28
C ILE A 108 7.18 -2.55 -3.93
N LEU A 109 6.20 -1.87 -3.38
CA LEU A 109 4.85 -1.82 -3.89
C LEU A 109 4.70 -0.63 -4.85
N THR A 110 5.30 -0.74 -6.06
CA THR A 110 5.22 0.30 -7.09
C THR A 110 3.77 0.60 -7.51
N PRO A 111 3.48 1.68 -8.21
CA PRO A 111 2.12 1.97 -8.69
C PRO A 111 1.51 0.81 -9.49
N GLU A 112 2.29 0.12 -10.32
CA GLU A 112 1.86 -1.03 -11.12
C GLU A 112 1.51 -2.22 -10.22
N ILE A 113 2.37 -2.54 -9.26
CA ILE A 113 2.17 -3.62 -8.28
C ILE A 113 0.95 -3.31 -7.41
N ARG A 114 0.79 -2.07 -6.93
CA ARG A 114 -0.40 -1.63 -6.18
C ARG A 114 -1.68 -1.83 -6.97
N ASN A 115 -1.67 -1.44 -8.23
CA ASN A 115 -2.82 -1.63 -9.11
C ASN A 115 -3.11 -3.12 -9.35
N LYS A 116 -2.07 -3.94 -9.53
CA LYS A 116 -2.24 -5.38 -9.65
C LYS A 116 -2.83 -5.99 -8.37
N PHE A 117 -2.31 -5.65 -7.21
CA PHE A 117 -2.78 -6.15 -5.93
C PHE A 117 -4.23 -5.78 -5.65
N ARG A 118 -4.63 -4.52 -5.93
CA ARG A 118 -6.05 -4.13 -5.84
C ARG A 118 -6.94 -4.98 -6.73
N ARG A 119 -6.50 -5.30 -7.96
CA ARG A 119 -7.25 -6.19 -8.86
C ARG A 119 -7.34 -7.61 -8.34
N LEU A 120 -6.31 -8.13 -7.68
CA LEU A 120 -6.32 -9.46 -7.08
C LEU A 120 -7.25 -9.54 -5.87
N VAL A 121 -7.22 -8.53 -5.00
CA VAL A 121 -8.02 -8.48 -3.77
C VAL A 121 -9.49 -8.13 -4.04
N TYR A 122 -9.77 -7.34 -5.06
CA TYR A 122 -11.12 -6.81 -5.32
C TYR A 122 -12.22 -7.91 -5.48
N PRO A 123 -12.01 -9.03 -6.18
CA PRO A 123 -13.00 -10.11 -6.24
C PRO A 123 -13.34 -10.69 -4.86
N GLU A 124 -12.35 -10.80 -3.98
CA GLU A 124 -12.49 -11.35 -2.63
C GLU A 124 -13.35 -10.49 -1.70
N LEU A 125 -13.57 -9.24 -2.09
CA LEU A 125 -14.39 -8.28 -1.34
C LEU A 125 -15.81 -8.15 -1.91
N LYS A 126 -16.17 -8.93 -2.94
CA LYS A 126 -17.51 -8.87 -3.57
C LYS A 126 -18.47 -9.90 -3.01
N GLY A 127 -19.76 -9.65 -3.27
CA GLY A 127 -20.82 -10.56 -2.89
C GLY A 127 -21.04 -10.66 -1.38
N LYS A 128 -21.72 -11.74 -0.95
CA LYS A 128 -22.05 -11.98 0.46
C LYS A 128 -20.78 -12.25 1.29
N ALA A 129 -19.94 -13.19 0.83
CA ALA A 129 -18.68 -13.51 1.50
C ALA A 129 -17.72 -12.30 1.60
N GLY A 130 -17.66 -11.49 0.56
CA GLY A 130 -16.85 -10.26 0.58
C GLY A 130 -17.38 -9.20 1.55
N ARG A 131 -18.67 -9.14 1.80
CA ARG A 131 -19.24 -8.29 2.87
C ARG A 131 -18.79 -8.78 4.24
N GLU A 132 -18.96 -10.07 4.51
CA GLU A 132 -18.48 -10.70 5.76
C GLU A 132 -17.00 -10.45 5.99
N THR A 133 -16.18 -10.59 4.94
CA THR A 133 -14.73 -10.27 4.99
C THR A 133 -14.48 -8.81 5.40
N ARG A 134 -15.23 -7.85 4.82
CA ARG A 134 -15.08 -6.43 5.19
C ARG A 134 -15.58 -6.11 6.59
N GLU A 135 -16.66 -6.74 7.02
CA GLU A 135 -17.20 -6.61 8.37
C GLU A 135 -16.17 -7.10 9.40
N ASN A 136 -15.63 -8.30 9.21
CA ASN A 136 -14.59 -8.86 10.08
C ASN A 136 -13.35 -7.96 10.17
N LEU A 137 -12.88 -7.41 9.04
CA LEU A 137 -11.75 -6.47 9.03
C LEU A 137 -12.04 -5.19 9.82
N THR A 138 -13.30 -4.76 9.83
CA THR A 138 -13.72 -3.55 10.55
C THR A 138 -13.93 -3.84 12.03
N GLU A 139 -14.45 -5.01 12.38
CA GLU A 139 -14.71 -5.43 13.76
C GLU A 139 -13.39 -5.72 14.49
N ASP A 140 -12.44 -6.44 13.86
CA ASP A 140 -11.11 -6.70 14.41
C ASP A 140 -10.38 -5.42 14.83
N VAL A 141 -10.61 -4.32 14.12
CA VAL A 141 -10.03 -3.01 14.46
C VAL A 141 -10.74 -2.39 15.66
N LYS A 142 -12.07 -2.53 15.74
CA LYS A 142 -12.87 -1.94 16.83
C LYS A 142 -12.71 -2.66 18.16
N GLU A 143 -12.67 -4.00 18.16
CA GLU A 143 -12.55 -4.81 19.38
C GLU A 143 -11.19 -4.68 20.05
N LYS A 144 -10.15 -4.41 19.29
CA LYS A 144 -8.77 -4.31 19.81
C LYS A 144 -8.36 -2.90 20.23
N ASP A 145 -9.14 -1.89 19.85
CA ASP A 145 -8.95 -0.52 20.27
C ASP A 145 -9.88 -0.19 21.46
N GLU A 146 -9.53 -0.63 22.66
CA GLU A 146 -10.20 -0.18 23.91
C GLU A 146 -9.91 1.29 24.24
N GLY A 147 -9.63 2.09 23.26
CA GLY A 147 -9.39 3.53 23.34
C GLY A 147 -9.75 4.19 22.03
N GLN A 148 -9.81 5.50 21.99
CA GLN A 148 -10.04 6.21 20.73
C GLN A 148 -9.02 5.77 19.68
N PRO A 149 -9.44 5.29 18.49
CA PRO A 149 -8.51 4.85 17.46
C PRO A 149 -7.58 6.00 17.09
N LYS A 150 -6.30 5.88 17.49
CA LYS A 150 -5.30 6.84 17.07
C LYS A 150 -5.09 6.66 15.59
N LYS A 151 -5.35 7.69 14.81
CA LYS A 151 -5.09 7.69 13.37
C LYS A 151 -3.63 7.32 13.12
N VAL A 152 -3.38 6.13 12.60
CA VAL A 152 -2.03 5.65 12.34
C VAL A 152 -1.53 6.28 11.06
N THR A 153 -0.41 6.98 11.15
CA THR A 153 0.31 7.43 9.96
C THR A 153 1.38 6.40 9.61
N TYR A 154 1.15 5.66 8.53
CA TYR A 154 2.09 4.65 8.07
C TYR A 154 3.28 5.29 7.37
N LYS A 155 4.49 4.89 7.79
CA LYS A 155 5.75 5.36 7.20
C LYS A 155 6.67 4.16 6.96
N VAL A 156 7.29 4.12 5.79
CA VAL A 156 8.30 3.12 5.46
C VAL A 156 9.47 3.17 6.44
N ASN A 157 9.98 2.02 6.81
CA ASN A 157 11.03 1.82 7.82
C ASN A 157 10.63 2.23 9.26
N ALA A 158 9.40 2.71 9.51
CA ALA A 158 8.94 2.94 10.87
C ALA A 158 8.51 1.63 11.54
N PRO A 159 8.64 1.51 12.87
CA PRO A 159 8.03 0.41 13.59
C PRO A 159 6.51 0.45 13.41
N TYR A 160 5.88 -0.73 13.40
CA TYR A 160 4.43 -0.78 13.54
C TYR A 160 4.07 -0.23 14.93
N PRO A 161 3.11 0.70 15.05
CA PRO A 161 2.83 1.38 16.30
C PRO A 161 2.44 0.41 17.42
N GLU A 162 3.13 0.50 18.57
CA GLU A 162 2.79 -0.29 19.74
C GLU A 162 1.41 0.10 20.29
N GLY A 163 0.65 -0.90 20.73
CA GLY A 163 -0.71 -0.70 21.26
C GLY A 163 -1.79 -0.53 20.20
N ASN A 164 -1.44 -0.48 18.93
CA ASN A 164 -2.43 -0.51 17.87
C ASN A 164 -2.78 -1.96 17.49
N ALA A 165 -4.05 -2.17 17.15
CA ALA A 165 -4.51 -3.45 16.66
C ALA A 165 -3.68 -3.90 15.44
N LEU A 166 -3.30 -5.17 15.43
CA LEU A 166 -2.70 -5.83 14.28
C LEU A 166 -3.67 -6.91 13.78
N PRO A 167 -4.70 -6.53 13.01
CA PRO A 167 -5.73 -7.46 12.57
C PRO A 167 -5.15 -8.57 11.70
N THR A 168 -5.76 -9.73 11.75
CA THR A 168 -5.40 -10.85 10.89
C THR A 168 -5.91 -10.61 9.47
N THR A 169 -5.05 -10.80 8.47
CA THR A 169 -5.50 -10.73 7.07
C THR A 169 -6.33 -11.96 6.75
N PRO A 170 -7.55 -11.81 6.21
CA PRO A 170 -8.41 -12.93 5.85
C PRO A 170 -7.73 -13.93 4.90
N PRO A 171 -7.91 -15.25 5.09
CA PRO A 171 -7.25 -16.27 4.29
C PRO A 171 -7.49 -16.19 2.79
N ASN A 172 -8.70 -15.81 2.36
CA ASN A 172 -9.04 -15.61 0.95
C ASN A 172 -8.22 -14.48 0.32
N ILE A 173 -8.01 -13.39 1.04
CA ILE A 173 -7.15 -12.29 0.57
C ILE A 173 -5.69 -12.73 0.50
N LEU A 174 -5.20 -13.48 1.50
CA LEU A 174 -3.84 -14.03 1.47
C LEU A 174 -3.63 -14.97 0.28
N ALA A 175 -4.62 -15.82 0.00
CA ALA A 175 -4.57 -16.75 -1.13
C ALA A 175 -4.57 -16.04 -2.51
N ALA A 176 -5.16 -14.84 -2.60
CA ALA A 176 -5.19 -14.04 -3.81
C ALA A 176 -3.89 -13.27 -4.08
N LEU A 177 -3.07 -13.05 -3.04
CA LEU A 177 -1.82 -12.29 -3.13
C LEU A 177 -0.62 -13.22 -3.39
N PRO A 178 0.48 -12.71 -3.99
CA PRO A 178 1.71 -13.49 -4.13
C PRO A 178 2.24 -13.98 -2.78
N PRO A 179 2.80 -15.20 -2.70
CA PRO A 179 3.39 -15.72 -1.47
C PRO A 179 4.58 -14.87 -1.04
N LEU A 180 4.80 -14.79 0.26
CA LEU A 180 5.92 -14.07 0.89
C LEU A 180 6.86 -15.04 1.60
N PRO A 181 8.15 -14.69 1.77
CA PRO A 181 9.04 -15.32 2.74
C PRO A 181 8.48 -15.23 4.18
N GLU A 182 8.89 -16.16 5.05
CA GLU A 182 8.38 -16.25 6.44
C GLU A 182 8.65 -14.99 7.27
N GLU A 183 9.67 -14.23 6.93
CA GLU A 183 10.03 -12.99 7.61
C GLU A 183 9.09 -11.83 7.26
N LEU A 184 8.27 -11.98 6.23
CA LEU A 184 7.34 -10.94 5.75
C LEU A 184 5.90 -11.39 5.87
N GLU A 185 5.01 -10.44 6.12
CA GLU A 185 3.58 -10.68 6.14
C GLU A 185 2.78 -9.54 5.51
N TYR A 186 1.61 -9.88 4.98
CA TYR A 186 0.59 -8.90 4.65
C TYR A 186 -0.31 -8.66 5.86
N ARG A 187 -0.58 -7.39 6.16
CA ARG A 187 -1.59 -6.99 7.13
C ARG A 187 -2.54 -5.98 6.52
N ILE A 188 -3.82 -6.14 6.81
CA ILE A 188 -4.83 -5.16 6.43
C ILE A 188 -5.23 -4.41 7.70
N VAL A 189 -4.94 -3.11 7.71
CA VAL A 189 -5.29 -2.24 8.83
C VAL A 189 -6.14 -1.11 8.28
N GLU A 190 -7.37 -1.02 8.77
CA GLU A 190 -8.40 -0.16 8.20
C GLU A 190 -8.62 -0.50 6.71
N LYS A 191 -8.20 0.37 5.79
CA LYS A 191 -8.27 0.17 4.34
C LYS A 191 -6.91 -0.02 3.68
N ASN A 192 -5.84 -0.09 4.46
CA ASN A 192 -4.47 -0.12 3.96
C ASN A 192 -3.92 -1.54 3.99
N LEU A 193 -3.27 -1.97 2.91
CA LEU A 193 -2.48 -3.20 2.89
C LEU A 193 -1.03 -2.86 3.24
N ILE A 194 -0.54 -3.43 4.33
CA ILE A 194 0.81 -3.21 4.85
C ILE A 194 1.65 -4.45 4.56
N LEU A 195 2.84 -4.25 4.03
CA LEU A 195 3.91 -5.24 3.99
C LEU A 195 4.79 -5.01 5.22
N ARG A 196 4.79 -5.97 6.15
CA ARG A 196 5.49 -5.87 7.43
C ARG A 196 6.58 -6.91 7.53
N ASP A 197 7.73 -6.52 8.06
CA ASP A 197 8.76 -7.44 8.53
C ASP A 197 8.40 -7.87 9.97
N VAL A 198 8.21 -9.17 10.16
CA VAL A 198 7.76 -9.76 11.43
C VAL A 198 8.86 -9.69 12.48
N GLN A 199 10.10 -10.02 12.08
CA GLN A 199 11.24 -10.10 12.99
C GLN A 199 11.73 -8.73 13.42
N ALA A 200 11.78 -7.76 12.49
CA ALA A 200 12.19 -6.40 12.79
C ALA A 200 11.04 -5.52 13.31
N ASN A 201 9.80 -5.97 13.20
CA ASN A 201 8.58 -5.21 13.53
C ASN A 201 8.53 -3.84 12.84
N ILE A 202 8.85 -3.78 11.55
CA ILE A 202 8.83 -2.55 10.76
C ILE A 202 7.90 -2.65 9.55
N ILE A 203 7.39 -1.51 9.13
CA ILE A 203 6.64 -1.35 7.89
C ILE A 203 7.65 -1.27 6.74
N VAL A 204 7.64 -2.27 5.88
CA VAL A 204 8.55 -2.36 4.73
C VAL A 204 8.06 -1.50 3.57
N ASP A 205 6.76 -1.58 3.28
CA ASP A 205 6.02 -0.74 2.34
C ASP A 205 4.51 -0.86 2.60
N PHE A 206 3.67 -0.07 1.92
CA PHE A 206 2.21 -0.15 2.09
C PHE A 206 1.44 0.37 0.88
N ILE A 207 0.20 -0.10 0.74
CA ILE A 207 -0.77 0.38 -0.27
C ILE A 207 -1.88 1.11 0.48
N PRO A 208 -1.96 2.43 0.38
CA PRO A 208 -3.08 3.16 0.96
C PRO A 208 -4.37 2.84 0.21
N ASN A 209 -5.48 2.75 0.94
CA ASN A 209 -6.81 2.43 0.38
C ASN A 209 -6.77 1.22 -0.57
N ALA A 210 -6.14 0.13 -0.13
CA ALA A 210 -6.08 -1.11 -0.90
C ALA A 210 -7.46 -1.78 -0.99
N ILE A 211 -8.28 -1.57 0.03
CA ILE A 211 -9.65 -2.06 0.15
C ILE A 211 -10.60 -0.87 0.02
N GLN A 212 -11.39 -0.85 -1.04
CA GLN A 212 -12.42 0.16 -1.31
C GLN A 212 -13.82 -0.46 -1.23
#